data_56c7681bbe60e381441105c5af43a6e3
#
_entry.id   56c7681bbe60e381441105c5af43a6e3
#
_cell.length_a   1.000
_cell.length_b   1.000
_cell.length_c   1.000
_cell.angle_alpha   90.00
_cell.angle_beta   90.00
_cell.angle_gamma   90.00
#
_symmetry.space_group_name_H-M   'P 1'
#
loop_
_entity.id
_entity.type
_entity.pdbx_description
1 polymer ?
#
loop_
_entity_poly.entity_id
_entity_poly.type
_entity_poly.pdbx_seq_one_letter_code
_entity_poly.pdbx_strand_id
1 'polypeptide(L)'
;MLKKNKINFLIKKFNKNNFNFYNLFFSEFRDKSDIQNFLNKNKAFLIEYFYKKIKTEEFKSLYKKFVKILRKELRYDFFYQYQPSIRIQKPNDKEQPFHVDSWVGHGKNIQNIWLPLMDTNKFNSLQIIKSKDSNIIKKKFNKEKLSVSKLFKICIKKAKPAIIKYGEYLIFNENNLHGQIQNKSKFTRVSIDFRILPAKFKSDTGIKEFSSFFLSMKKNKKKNKIKEAVSIVYSVNTVKNIPHNIQRIVIEDYAKKNNLTIIRENSEWYNVEHYPQLNEHLATKKYPIVIFSDKCLSSFDEIDKDFQKKLKNYKKGIHFALENYKL
;
A
#
# COMPACT_ATOMS: atom_id res chain seq x y z
N MET A 1 27.36 19.17 -3.93
CA MET A 1 26.14 19.54 -4.68
C MET A 1 25.75 18.38 -5.59
N LEU A 2 24.87 17.48 -5.16
CA LEU A 2 24.33 16.45 -6.05
C LEU A 2 23.30 17.13 -6.95
N LYS A 3 23.63 17.22 -8.25
CA LYS A 3 22.70 17.66 -9.29
C LYS A 3 21.34 16.98 -9.04
N LYS A 4 20.24 17.73 -9.12
CA LYS A 4 18.87 17.24 -9.20
C LYS A 4 18.73 16.29 -10.40
N ASN A 5 19.26 15.08 -10.27
CA ASN A 5 19.02 14.04 -11.27
C ASN A 5 17.52 13.71 -11.16
N LYS A 6 16.76 14.26 -12.09
CA LYS A 6 15.37 13.87 -12.36
C LYS A 6 15.42 12.40 -12.78
N ILE A 7 15.38 11.51 -11.80
CA ILE A 7 15.24 10.08 -12.05
C ILE A 7 13.91 9.92 -12.76
N ASN A 8 13.94 9.62 -14.04
CA ASN A 8 12.73 9.38 -14.82
C ASN A 8 12.07 8.09 -14.32
N PHE A 9 12.68 6.99 -14.56
CA PHE A 9 12.46 5.67 -13.99
C PHE A 9 13.68 4.81 -14.31
N LEU A 10 13.96 3.84 -13.46
CA LEU A 10 15.16 3.02 -13.56
C LEU A 10 14.82 1.57 -13.31
N ILE A 11 15.22 0.69 -14.21
CA ILE A 11 15.17 -0.76 -14.02
C ILE A 11 16.50 -1.19 -13.43
N LYS A 12 16.44 -1.93 -12.33
CA LYS A 12 17.60 -2.51 -11.64
C LYS A 12 17.43 -4.00 -11.46
N LYS A 13 18.54 -4.72 -11.29
CA LYS A 13 18.57 -6.16 -11.04
C LYS A 13 18.87 -6.46 -9.59
N PHE A 14 18.37 -7.57 -9.10
CA PHE A 14 18.75 -8.13 -7.82
C PHE A 14 19.18 -9.61 -7.97
N ASN A 15 19.97 -10.07 -7.02
CA ASN A 15 20.40 -11.48 -7.03
C ASN A 15 19.22 -12.38 -6.62
N LYS A 16 18.68 -13.13 -7.57
CA LYS A 16 17.53 -14.04 -7.39
C LYS A 16 17.81 -15.13 -6.35
N ASN A 17 19.06 -15.58 -6.24
CA ASN A 17 19.43 -16.63 -5.29
C ASN A 17 19.35 -16.13 -3.83
N ASN A 18 19.61 -14.85 -3.62
CA ASN A 18 19.54 -14.22 -2.30
C ASN A 18 18.13 -13.73 -1.94
N PHE A 19 17.26 -13.51 -2.94
CA PHE A 19 15.92 -12.92 -2.78
C PHE A 19 14.89 -13.66 -3.61
N ASN A 20 14.66 -14.92 -3.26
CA ASN A 20 13.74 -15.75 -4.00
C ASN A 20 12.29 -15.54 -3.55
N PHE A 21 11.75 -14.35 -3.85
CA PHE A 21 10.33 -14.07 -3.63
C PHE A 21 9.42 -15.00 -4.41
N TYR A 22 9.84 -15.43 -5.60
CA TYR A 22 9.06 -16.38 -6.39
C TYR A 22 8.84 -17.69 -5.64
N ASN A 23 9.90 -18.30 -5.10
CA ASN A 23 9.79 -19.55 -4.35
C ASN A 23 8.94 -19.38 -3.10
N LEU A 24 9.07 -18.26 -2.39
CA LEU A 24 8.26 -18.01 -1.19
C LEU A 24 6.75 -18.06 -1.49
N PHE A 25 6.34 -17.61 -2.66
CA PHE A 25 4.92 -17.64 -3.04
C PHE A 25 4.51 -18.91 -3.77
N PHE A 26 5.43 -19.58 -4.45
CA PHE A 26 5.09 -20.63 -5.41
C PHE A 26 5.82 -21.96 -5.18
N SER A 27 6.59 -22.14 -4.09
CA SER A 27 7.32 -23.38 -3.82
C SER A 27 6.43 -24.60 -3.58
N GLU A 28 5.18 -24.40 -3.21
CA GLU A 28 4.21 -25.48 -2.98
C GLU A 28 3.61 -26.07 -4.28
N PHE A 29 3.88 -25.42 -5.43
CA PHE A 29 3.39 -25.86 -6.73
C PHE A 29 4.48 -26.67 -7.45
N ARG A 30 4.09 -27.77 -8.10
CA ARG A 30 5.00 -28.71 -8.75
C ARG A 30 5.71 -28.10 -9.95
N ASP A 31 4.98 -27.33 -10.75
CA ASP A 31 5.48 -26.75 -12.00
C ASP A 31 4.77 -25.46 -12.41
N LYS A 32 5.15 -24.91 -13.55
CA LYS A 32 4.54 -23.69 -14.10
C LYS A 32 3.07 -23.84 -14.46
N SER A 33 2.62 -25.05 -14.82
CA SER A 33 1.22 -25.32 -15.14
C SER A 33 0.36 -25.25 -13.89
N ASP A 34 0.81 -25.87 -12.79
CA ASP A 34 0.16 -25.79 -11.48
C ASP A 34 0.03 -24.34 -11.01
N ILE A 35 1.11 -23.56 -11.15
CA ILE A 35 1.08 -22.12 -10.83
C ILE A 35 0.06 -21.38 -11.70
N GLN A 36 0.03 -21.65 -13.00
CA GLN A 36 -0.92 -20.98 -13.89
C GLN A 36 -2.36 -21.37 -13.55
N ASN A 37 -2.63 -22.64 -13.26
CA ASN A 37 -3.94 -23.11 -12.81
C ASN A 37 -4.36 -22.43 -11.50
N PHE A 38 -3.45 -22.31 -10.55
CA PHE A 38 -3.69 -21.56 -9.32
C PHE A 38 -4.00 -20.10 -9.61
N LEU A 39 -3.23 -19.42 -10.45
CA LEU A 39 -3.42 -18.02 -10.81
C LEU A 39 -4.69 -17.76 -11.64
N ASN A 40 -5.33 -18.79 -12.18
CA ASN A 40 -6.63 -18.69 -12.83
C ASN A 40 -7.80 -18.66 -11.85
N LYS A 41 -7.59 -18.96 -10.56
CA LYS A 41 -8.62 -18.89 -9.52
C LYS A 41 -9.20 -17.48 -9.37
N ASN A 42 -10.30 -17.38 -8.62
CA ASN A 42 -10.95 -16.11 -8.33
C ASN A 42 -9.97 -15.08 -7.77
N LYS A 43 -10.11 -13.83 -8.19
CA LYS A 43 -9.19 -12.74 -7.80
C LYS A 43 -9.21 -12.44 -6.29
N ALA A 44 -10.39 -12.53 -5.66
CA ALA A 44 -10.51 -12.33 -4.22
C ALA A 44 -9.72 -13.40 -3.45
N PHE A 45 -9.86 -14.67 -3.85
CA PHE A 45 -9.08 -15.77 -3.30
C PHE A 45 -7.56 -15.55 -3.45
N LEU A 46 -7.12 -15.11 -4.63
CA LEU A 46 -5.70 -14.82 -4.86
C LEU A 46 -5.19 -13.68 -3.97
N ILE A 47 -5.99 -12.62 -3.83
CA ILE A 47 -5.67 -11.50 -2.94
C ILE A 47 -5.49 -12.00 -1.51
N GLU A 48 -6.44 -12.78 -1.01
CA GLU A 48 -6.36 -13.36 0.34
C GLU A 48 -5.10 -14.21 0.52
N TYR A 49 -4.84 -15.15 -0.41
CA TYR A 49 -3.66 -15.99 -0.38
C TYR A 49 -2.36 -15.18 -0.30
N PHE A 50 -2.17 -14.23 -1.21
CA PHE A 50 -0.95 -13.43 -1.26
C PHE A 50 -0.80 -12.52 -0.02
N TYR A 51 -1.88 -11.92 0.46
CA TYR A 51 -1.84 -11.12 1.68
C TYR A 51 -1.57 -11.97 2.93
N LYS A 52 -2.04 -13.20 2.98
CA LYS A 52 -1.69 -14.15 4.03
C LYS A 52 -0.19 -14.47 4.01
N LYS A 53 0.38 -14.73 2.83
CA LYS A 53 1.83 -15.00 2.65
C LYS A 53 2.70 -13.80 3.05
N ILE A 54 2.36 -12.55 2.69
CA ILE A 54 3.19 -11.39 3.06
C ILE A 54 3.15 -11.06 4.56
N LYS A 55 2.22 -11.64 5.31
CA LYS A 55 2.16 -11.53 6.78
C LYS A 55 3.08 -12.52 7.49
N THR A 56 3.61 -13.51 6.82
CA THR A 56 4.52 -14.51 7.41
C THR A 56 5.85 -13.88 7.83
N GLU A 57 6.47 -14.43 8.85
CA GLU A 57 7.80 -13.98 9.30
C GLU A 57 8.89 -14.25 8.24
N GLU A 58 8.71 -15.29 7.45
CA GLU A 58 9.59 -15.60 6.33
C GLU A 58 9.58 -14.48 5.29
N PHE A 59 8.38 -14.06 4.85
CA PHE A 59 8.26 -12.92 3.93
C PHE A 59 8.85 -11.64 4.53
N LYS A 60 8.50 -11.31 5.78
CA LYS A 60 9.00 -10.10 6.46
C LYS A 60 10.53 -10.10 6.55
N SER A 61 11.12 -11.26 6.84
CA SER A 61 12.58 -11.43 6.87
C SER A 61 13.21 -11.17 5.51
N LEU A 62 12.66 -11.80 4.46
CA LEU A 62 13.12 -11.65 3.08
C LEU A 62 12.95 -10.19 2.59
N TYR A 63 11.80 -9.59 2.84
CA TYR A 63 11.52 -8.20 2.51
C TYR A 63 12.49 -7.23 3.20
N LYS A 64 12.76 -7.42 4.49
CA LYS A 64 13.72 -6.62 5.23
C LYS A 64 15.15 -6.76 4.70
N LYS A 65 15.54 -7.97 4.29
CA LYS A 65 16.83 -8.22 3.62
C LYS A 65 16.91 -7.46 2.29
N PHE A 66 15.85 -7.53 1.47
CA PHE A 66 15.77 -6.81 0.20
C PHE A 66 15.89 -5.29 0.40
N VAL A 67 15.14 -4.72 1.34
CA VAL A 67 15.21 -3.28 1.68
C VAL A 67 16.61 -2.86 2.13
N LYS A 68 17.33 -3.70 2.88
CA LYS A 68 18.73 -3.41 3.28
C LYS A 68 19.66 -3.33 2.08
N ILE A 69 19.49 -4.18 1.07
CA ILE A 69 20.31 -4.12 -0.15
C ILE A 69 19.91 -2.92 -0.99
N LEU A 70 18.61 -2.65 -1.14
CA LEU A 70 18.13 -1.46 -1.80
C LEU A 70 18.77 -0.19 -1.22
N ARG A 71 18.91 -0.10 0.11
CA ARG A 71 19.58 1.01 0.79
C ARG A 71 21.05 1.13 0.37
N LYS A 72 21.77 0.00 0.30
CA LYS A 72 23.18 -0.01 -0.16
C LYS A 72 23.30 0.47 -1.61
N GLU A 73 22.40 0.00 -2.48
CA GLU A 73 22.42 0.37 -3.89
C GLU A 73 22.04 1.84 -4.14
N LEU A 74 21.07 2.35 -3.40
CA LEU A 74 20.62 3.74 -3.52
C LEU A 74 21.59 4.73 -2.86
N ARG A 75 22.45 4.26 -1.94
CA ARG A 75 23.47 5.05 -1.22
C ARG A 75 22.89 6.21 -0.40
N TYR A 76 21.65 6.08 0.07
CA TYR A 76 21.03 7.02 1.01
C TYR A 76 20.07 6.31 1.95
N ASP A 77 19.84 6.91 3.12
CA ASP A 77 18.87 6.43 4.09
C ASP A 77 17.46 6.80 3.66
N PHE A 78 16.53 5.89 3.90
CA PHE A 78 15.11 6.09 3.61
C PHE A 78 14.23 5.37 4.64
N PHE A 79 12.99 5.82 4.72
CA PHE A 79 11.90 5.08 5.33
C PHE A 79 11.25 4.20 4.26
N TYR A 80 10.75 3.04 4.63
CA TYR A 80 10.11 2.12 3.68
C TYR A 80 8.75 1.67 4.17
N GLN A 81 7.84 1.43 3.26
CA GLN A 81 6.48 0.98 3.56
C GLN A 81 6.52 -0.32 4.37
N TYR A 82 5.80 -0.35 5.50
CA TYR A 82 5.80 -1.49 6.42
C TYR A 82 5.30 -2.77 5.74
N GLN A 83 4.14 -2.68 5.12
CA GLN A 83 3.52 -3.79 4.42
C GLN A 83 3.38 -3.42 2.94
N PRO A 84 4.09 -4.12 2.04
CA PRO A 84 3.96 -3.88 0.61
C PRO A 84 2.56 -4.26 0.11
N SER A 85 2.18 -3.69 -1.03
CA SER A 85 0.94 -4.03 -1.71
C SER A 85 1.17 -5.15 -2.71
N ILE A 86 0.21 -6.05 -2.83
CA ILE A 86 0.17 -7.06 -3.89
C ILE A 86 -0.76 -6.59 -4.99
N ARG A 87 -0.29 -6.67 -6.23
CA ARG A 87 -1.08 -6.34 -7.41
C ARG A 87 -1.21 -7.56 -8.30
N ILE A 88 -2.44 -7.91 -8.60
CA ILE A 88 -2.80 -9.03 -9.47
C ILE A 88 -3.54 -8.49 -10.67
N GLN A 89 -3.06 -8.81 -11.86
CA GLN A 89 -3.72 -8.49 -13.12
C GLN A 89 -3.91 -9.78 -13.93
N LYS A 90 -5.13 -10.26 -13.97
CA LYS A 90 -5.53 -11.46 -14.72
C LYS A 90 -5.66 -11.17 -16.21
N PRO A 91 -5.64 -12.20 -17.07
CA PRO A 91 -6.05 -12.06 -18.45
C PRO A 91 -7.41 -11.36 -18.54
N ASN A 92 -7.55 -10.43 -19.46
CA ASN A 92 -8.73 -9.58 -19.70
C ASN A 92 -9.13 -8.62 -18.57
N ASP A 93 -8.38 -8.58 -17.45
CA ASP A 93 -8.60 -7.53 -16.45
C ASP A 93 -8.53 -6.16 -17.12
N LYS A 94 -9.53 -5.32 -16.81
CA LYS A 94 -9.64 -3.97 -17.36
C LYS A 94 -8.42 -3.10 -17.04
N GLU A 95 -8.28 -2.05 -17.79
CA GLU A 95 -7.29 -1.00 -17.54
C GLU A 95 -7.47 -0.36 -16.15
N GLN A 96 -6.38 0.11 -15.58
CA GLN A 96 -6.40 1.00 -14.43
C GLN A 96 -6.04 2.42 -14.89
N PRO A 97 -6.81 3.44 -14.49
CA PRO A 97 -6.56 4.81 -14.90
C PRO A 97 -5.13 5.27 -14.60
N PHE A 98 -4.59 6.06 -15.54
CA PHE A 98 -3.32 6.73 -15.28
C PHE A 98 -3.48 7.76 -14.18
N HIS A 99 -2.55 7.71 -13.23
CA HIS A 99 -2.50 8.63 -12.09
C HIS A 99 -1.06 8.91 -11.69
N VAL A 100 -0.88 9.90 -10.87
CA VAL A 100 0.31 10.11 -10.06
C VAL A 100 -0.04 9.86 -8.61
N ASP A 101 0.88 9.35 -7.82
CA ASP A 101 0.61 8.97 -6.44
C ASP A 101 0.14 10.14 -5.57
N SER A 102 0.60 11.35 -5.86
CA SER A 102 0.15 12.56 -5.16
C SER A 102 -1.34 12.86 -5.33
N TRP A 103 -1.98 12.43 -6.43
CA TRP A 103 -3.43 12.58 -6.62
C TRP A 103 -4.25 11.64 -5.75
N VAL A 104 -3.66 10.55 -5.32
CA VAL A 104 -4.32 9.54 -4.49
C VAL A 104 -3.86 9.60 -3.03
N GLY A 105 -3.30 10.73 -2.61
CA GLY A 105 -3.02 11.01 -1.20
C GLY A 105 -1.62 10.65 -0.71
N HIS A 106 -0.70 10.26 -1.61
CA HIS A 106 0.71 10.07 -1.26
C HIS A 106 1.49 11.38 -1.21
N GLY A 107 2.52 11.43 -0.37
CA GLY A 107 3.36 12.60 -0.17
C GLY A 107 4.32 12.88 -1.33
N LYS A 108 5.10 13.97 -1.18
CA LYS A 108 6.12 14.36 -2.15
C LYS A 108 7.42 13.58 -1.92
N ASN A 109 8.26 13.52 -2.96
CA ASN A 109 9.58 12.86 -2.92
C ASN A 109 9.56 11.36 -2.61
N ILE A 110 8.39 10.73 -2.66
CA ILE A 110 8.23 9.29 -2.54
C ILE A 110 8.73 8.62 -3.82
N GLN A 111 9.37 7.48 -3.66
CA GLN A 111 9.75 6.61 -4.76
C GLN A 111 9.01 5.29 -4.65
N ASN A 112 8.49 4.86 -5.77
CA ASN A 112 7.83 3.57 -5.91
C ASN A 112 8.83 2.50 -6.33
N ILE A 113 8.76 1.37 -5.69
CA ILE A 113 9.48 0.15 -6.06
C ILE A 113 8.44 -0.85 -6.55
N TRP A 114 8.48 -1.19 -7.81
CA TRP A 114 7.60 -2.17 -8.42
C TRP A 114 8.40 -3.42 -8.79
N LEU A 115 8.03 -4.54 -8.19
CA LEU A 115 8.72 -5.82 -8.25
C LEU A 115 7.77 -6.91 -8.77
N PRO A 116 7.76 -7.24 -10.06
CA PRO A 116 6.99 -8.35 -10.56
C PRO A 116 7.59 -9.69 -10.09
N LEU A 117 6.72 -10.64 -9.75
CA LEU A 117 7.12 -11.98 -9.33
C LEU A 117 7.34 -12.93 -10.52
N MET A 118 7.14 -12.45 -11.73
CA MET A 118 7.30 -13.18 -12.99
C MET A 118 7.68 -12.22 -14.10
N ASP A 119 8.13 -12.76 -15.23
CA ASP A 119 8.42 -11.95 -16.41
C ASP A 119 7.18 -11.22 -16.88
N THR A 120 7.36 -9.96 -17.24
CA THR A 120 6.30 -9.14 -17.80
C THR A 120 6.51 -8.93 -19.31
N ASN A 121 5.43 -8.61 -20.00
CA ASN A 121 5.44 -8.28 -21.41
C ASN A 121 4.65 -6.99 -21.69
N LYS A 122 4.61 -6.55 -22.93
CA LYS A 122 3.93 -5.30 -23.31
C LYS A 122 2.43 -5.24 -22.95
N PHE A 123 1.77 -6.38 -22.75
CA PHE A 123 0.33 -6.46 -22.48
C PHE A 123 -0.03 -6.54 -21.01
N ASN A 124 0.90 -6.98 -20.13
CA ASN A 124 0.63 -7.15 -18.71
C ASN A 124 1.57 -6.35 -17.78
N SER A 125 2.42 -5.49 -18.34
CA SER A 125 3.32 -4.66 -17.58
C SER A 125 2.66 -3.37 -17.09
N LEU A 126 3.29 -2.74 -16.11
CA LEU A 126 2.98 -1.37 -15.73
C LEU A 126 3.29 -0.44 -16.91
N GLN A 127 2.38 0.47 -17.21
CA GLN A 127 2.57 1.54 -18.19
C GLN A 127 3.08 2.79 -17.48
N ILE A 128 4.18 3.37 -17.94
CA ILE A 128 4.80 4.52 -17.27
C ILE A 128 5.17 5.61 -18.27
N ILE A 129 5.04 6.86 -17.84
CA ILE A 129 5.36 8.05 -18.62
C ILE A 129 6.56 8.76 -17.99
N LYS A 130 7.51 9.20 -18.82
CA LYS A 130 8.66 9.98 -18.37
C LYS A 130 8.22 11.24 -17.60
N SER A 131 9.01 11.66 -16.63
CA SER A 131 8.66 12.80 -15.75
C SER A 131 8.39 14.09 -16.53
N LYS A 132 9.13 14.37 -17.63
CA LYS A 132 8.90 15.53 -18.48
C LYS A 132 7.49 15.52 -19.08
N ASP A 133 7.11 14.42 -19.73
CA ASP A 133 5.79 14.27 -20.35
C ASP A 133 4.69 14.20 -19.29
N SER A 134 4.92 13.53 -18.16
CA SER A 134 4.00 13.51 -17.02
C SER A 134 3.66 14.92 -16.54
N ASN A 135 4.66 15.79 -16.41
CA ASN A 135 4.44 17.17 -15.99
C ASN A 135 3.61 17.98 -17.01
N ILE A 136 3.85 17.77 -18.30
CA ILE A 136 3.07 18.44 -19.36
C ILE A 136 1.61 17.97 -19.29
N ILE A 137 1.40 16.66 -19.20
CA ILE A 137 0.05 16.07 -19.15
C ILE A 137 -0.70 16.51 -17.89
N LYS A 138 -0.04 16.53 -16.72
CA LYS A 138 -0.63 17.00 -15.46
C LYS A 138 -1.08 18.46 -15.54
N LYS A 139 -0.24 19.34 -16.10
CA LYS A 139 -0.60 20.74 -16.30
C LYS A 139 -1.84 20.88 -17.21
N LYS A 140 -1.87 20.12 -18.30
CA LYS A 140 -3.01 20.09 -19.21
C LYS A 140 -4.27 19.56 -18.54
N PHE A 141 -4.16 18.45 -17.79
CA PHE A 141 -5.27 17.85 -17.05
C PHE A 141 -5.92 18.86 -16.10
N ASN A 142 -5.11 19.56 -15.30
CA ASN A 142 -5.59 20.55 -14.34
C ASN A 142 -6.20 21.79 -15.03
N LYS A 143 -5.55 22.28 -16.09
CA LYS A 143 -6.02 23.47 -16.82
C LYS A 143 -7.34 23.23 -17.54
N GLU A 144 -7.46 22.10 -18.21
CA GLU A 144 -8.61 21.77 -19.08
C GLU A 144 -9.69 20.95 -18.36
N LYS A 145 -9.51 20.63 -17.06
CA LYS A 145 -10.42 19.79 -16.25
C LYS A 145 -10.85 18.52 -17.03
N LEU A 146 -9.86 17.81 -17.57
CA LEU A 146 -10.12 16.65 -18.42
C LEU A 146 -10.80 15.52 -17.63
N SER A 147 -11.69 14.79 -18.28
CA SER A 147 -12.21 13.54 -17.72
C SER A 147 -11.13 12.46 -17.65
N VAL A 148 -11.31 11.47 -16.73
CA VAL A 148 -10.40 10.32 -16.59
C VAL A 148 -10.20 9.59 -17.93
N SER A 149 -11.26 9.42 -18.71
CA SER A 149 -11.20 8.78 -20.03
C SER A 149 -10.37 9.58 -21.03
N LYS A 150 -10.50 10.91 -21.08
CA LYS A 150 -9.66 11.78 -21.91
C LYS A 150 -8.20 11.72 -21.46
N LEU A 151 -7.95 11.76 -20.15
CA LEU A 151 -6.60 11.59 -19.60
C LEU A 151 -5.99 10.27 -20.04
N PHE A 152 -6.74 9.14 -19.92
CA PHE A 152 -6.28 7.82 -20.36
C PHE A 152 -5.84 7.82 -21.83
N LYS A 153 -6.68 8.37 -22.73
CA LYS A 153 -6.36 8.47 -24.17
C LYS A 153 -5.10 9.28 -24.46
N ILE A 154 -4.81 10.31 -23.67
CA ILE A 154 -3.58 11.10 -23.81
C ILE A 154 -2.39 10.30 -23.30
N CYS A 155 -2.53 9.70 -22.12
CA CYS A 155 -1.46 8.97 -21.46
C CYS A 155 -1.00 7.77 -22.28
N ILE A 156 -1.92 6.97 -22.82
CA ILE A 156 -1.57 5.75 -23.56
C ILE A 156 -0.69 6.03 -24.80
N LYS A 157 -0.81 7.20 -25.41
CA LYS A 157 0.02 7.60 -26.56
C LYS A 157 1.48 7.90 -26.16
N LYS A 158 1.74 8.20 -24.88
CA LYS A 158 3.05 8.58 -24.35
C LYS A 158 3.66 7.55 -23.42
N ALA A 159 2.83 6.65 -22.89
CA ALA A 159 3.24 5.61 -21.98
C ALA A 159 4.11 4.55 -22.67
N LYS A 160 5.05 4.02 -21.90
CA LYS A 160 5.86 2.87 -22.31
C LYS A 160 5.64 1.73 -21.34
N PRO A 161 5.54 0.48 -21.82
CA PRO A 161 5.46 -0.67 -20.95
C PRO A 161 6.79 -0.88 -20.21
N ALA A 162 6.74 -1.07 -18.91
CA ALA A 162 7.90 -1.47 -18.12
C ALA A 162 8.10 -2.99 -18.23
N ILE A 163 8.69 -3.43 -19.34
CA ILE A 163 8.97 -4.85 -19.56
C ILE A 163 10.14 -5.25 -18.66
N ILE A 164 9.85 -6.07 -17.66
CA ILE A 164 10.78 -6.46 -16.59
C ILE A 164 10.79 -7.98 -16.48
N LYS A 165 11.98 -8.55 -16.36
CA LYS A 165 12.17 -9.98 -16.07
C LYS A 165 12.16 -10.22 -14.58
N TYR A 166 11.74 -11.40 -14.14
CA TYR A 166 11.90 -11.79 -12.76
C TYR A 166 13.38 -11.68 -12.32
N GLY A 167 13.60 -10.97 -11.22
CA GLY A 167 14.95 -10.60 -10.76
C GLY A 167 15.31 -9.15 -11.08
N GLU A 168 14.40 -8.43 -11.70
CA GLU A 168 14.51 -6.99 -11.91
C GLU A 168 13.38 -6.27 -11.19
N TYR A 169 13.59 -5.00 -10.88
CA TYR A 169 12.56 -4.12 -10.30
C TYR A 169 12.65 -2.72 -10.89
N LEU A 170 11.54 -2.04 -10.89
CA LEU A 170 11.41 -0.67 -11.37
C LEU A 170 11.39 0.30 -10.21
N ILE A 171 12.16 1.38 -10.30
CA ILE A 171 12.08 2.54 -9.40
C ILE A 171 11.53 3.71 -10.21
N PHE A 172 10.52 4.41 -9.67
CA PHE A 172 9.99 5.62 -10.26
C PHE A 172 9.44 6.58 -9.20
N ASN A 173 9.32 7.86 -9.55
CA ASN A 173 8.88 8.88 -8.61
C ASN A 173 7.36 8.98 -8.54
N GLU A 174 6.86 9.52 -7.44
CA GLU A 174 5.45 9.80 -7.19
C GLU A 174 4.79 10.66 -8.27
N ASN A 175 5.58 11.43 -9.01
CA ASN A 175 5.12 12.33 -10.07
C ASN A 175 5.10 11.71 -11.48
N ASN A 176 5.57 10.48 -11.65
CA ASN A 176 5.44 9.78 -12.91
C ASN A 176 3.99 9.31 -13.09
N LEU A 177 3.35 9.74 -14.16
CA LEU A 177 2.07 9.17 -14.57
C LEU A 177 2.27 7.70 -14.92
N HIS A 178 1.50 6.85 -14.26
CA HIS A 178 1.54 5.41 -14.45
C HIS A 178 0.13 4.82 -14.34
N GLY A 179 -0.06 3.66 -14.96
CA GLY A 179 -1.34 2.99 -15.00
C GLY A 179 -1.21 1.60 -15.61
N GLN A 180 -2.33 0.98 -15.92
CA GLN A 180 -2.35 -0.34 -16.56
C GLN A 180 -3.30 -0.32 -17.75
N ILE A 181 -2.92 -0.99 -18.82
CA ILE A 181 -3.82 -1.32 -19.92
C ILE A 181 -4.53 -2.64 -19.64
N GLN A 182 -5.56 -2.95 -20.40
CA GLN A 182 -6.17 -4.27 -20.36
C GLN A 182 -5.11 -5.35 -20.59
N ASN A 183 -5.09 -6.37 -19.74
CA ASN A 183 -4.17 -7.49 -19.90
C ASN A 183 -4.62 -8.40 -21.06
N LYS A 184 -4.03 -8.20 -22.22
CA LYS A 184 -4.28 -9.04 -23.41
C LYS A 184 -3.35 -10.26 -23.51
N SER A 185 -2.55 -10.53 -22.47
CA SER A 185 -1.74 -11.74 -22.42
C SER A 185 -2.53 -12.92 -21.85
N LYS A 186 -2.02 -14.12 -22.08
CA LYS A 186 -2.59 -15.36 -21.50
C LYS A 186 -2.23 -15.56 -20.02
N PHE A 187 -1.39 -14.69 -19.44
CA PHE A 187 -0.80 -14.90 -18.13
C PHE A 187 -1.29 -13.86 -17.12
N THR A 188 -1.61 -14.35 -15.93
CA THR A 188 -1.83 -13.49 -14.75
C THR A 188 -0.48 -12.91 -14.31
N ARG A 189 -0.41 -11.60 -14.13
CA ARG A 189 0.73 -10.95 -13.52
C ARG A 189 0.49 -10.75 -12.02
N VAL A 190 1.47 -11.13 -11.22
CA VAL A 190 1.54 -10.79 -9.80
C VAL A 190 2.77 -9.93 -9.56
N SER A 191 2.60 -8.85 -8.83
CA SER A 191 3.71 -7.96 -8.47
C SER A 191 3.56 -7.44 -7.04
N ILE A 192 4.69 -7.15 -6.43
CA ILE A 192 4.81 -6.45 -5.16
C ILE A 192 5.12 -5.00 -5.46
N ASP A 193 4.40 -4.06 -4.88
CA ASP A 193 4.76 -2.66 -4.90
C ASP A 193 4.85 -2.09 -3.48
N PHE A 194 5.84 -1.28 -3.26
CA PHE A 194 6.02 -0.57 -2.02
C PHE A 194 6.72 0.77 -2.24
N ARG A 195 6.63 1.61 -1.25
CA ARG A 195 7.14 2.97 -1.30
C ARG A 195 8.32 3.15 -0.38
N ILE A 196 9.25 4.00 -0.80
CA ILE A 196 10.33 4.49 0.04
C ILE A 196 10.30 6.02 0.06
N LEU A 197 10.65 6.60 1.20
CA LEU A 197 10.80 8.04 1.37
C LEU A 197 12.22 8.33 1.85
N PRO A 198 13.06 9.03 1.03
CA PRO A 198 14.40 9.40 1.46
C PRO A 198 14.38 10.14 2.79
N ALA A 199 15.27 9.78 3.71
CA ALA A 199 15.23 10.24 5.10
C ALA A 199 15.29 11.78 5.25
N LYS A 200 15.92 12.47 4.30
CA LYS A 200 15.98 13.94 4.24
C LYS A 200 14.60 14.60 3.98
N PHE A 201 13.64 13.84 3.50
CA PHE A 201 12.29 14.31 3.20
C PHE A 201 11.24 13.76 4.19
N LYS A 202 11.64 13.46 5.42
CA LYS A 202 10.75 12.85 6.42
C LYS A 202 9.43 13.62 6.64
N SER A 203 9.43 14.92 6.43
CA SER A 203 8.23 15.78 6.54
C SER A 203 7.30 15.74 5.32
N ASP A 204 7.72 15.13 4.22
CA ASP A 204 6.99 15.15 2.95
C ASP A 204 5.97 14.03 2.83
N THR A 205 5.49 13.49 3.95
CA THR A 205 4.45 12.47 3.99
C THR A 205 3.10 13.04 3.56
N GLY A 206 2.35 12.25 2.81
CA GLY A 206 0.99 12.57 2.42
C GLY A 206 -0.05 11.99 3.39
N ILE A 207 -1.30 12.09 3.02
CA ILE A 207 -2.42 11.58 3.82
C ILE A 207 -2.31 10.08 4.07
N LYS A 208 -1.74 9.33 3.12
CA LYS A 208 -1.61 7.86 3.22
C LYS A 208 -0.40 7.36 4.01
N GLU A 209 0.61 8.20 4.22
CA GLU A 209 1.87 7.79 4.89
C GLU A 209 1.92 8.14 6.36
N PHE A 210 0.78 8.29 6.97
CA PHE A 210 0.72 8.67 8.37
C PHE A 210 1.11 7.52 9.31
N SER A 211 1.69 7.87 10.47
CA SER A 211 1.99 6.94 11.58
C SER A 211 2.90 5.77 11.18
N SER A 212 2.35 4.57 11.08
CA SER A 212 3.09 3.31 10.87
C SER A 212 3.25 2.89 9.41
N PHE A 213 2.85 3.73 8.45
CA PHE A 213 3.00 3.39 7.03
C PHE A 213 4.47 3.15 6.66
N PHE A 214 5.36 3.97 7.21
CA PHE A 214 6.79 3.85 7.00
C PHE A 214 7.54 3.33 8.21
N LEU A 215 8.43 2.36 8.00
CA LEU A 215 9.41 1.91 8.98
C LEU A 215 10.75 2.60 8.78
N SER A 216 11.40 2.96 9.90
CA SER A 216 12.79 3.37 9.93
C SER A 216 13.70 2.13 9.95
N MET A 217 14.82 2.19 9.22
CA MET A 217 15.86 1.17 9.31
C MET A 217 16.72 1.29 10.58
N LYS A 218 16.63 2.39 11.32
CA LYS A 218 17.33 2.55 12.61
C LYS A 218 16.59 1.75 13.68
N LYS A 219 17.32 0.92 14.45
CA LYS A 219 16.78 0.32 15.69
C LYS A 219 16.35 1.46 16.62
N ASN A 220 15.06 1.58 16.92
CA ASN A 220 14.60 2.48 17.96
C ASN A 220 15.24 2.05 19.29
N LYS A 221 15.97 2.96 19.94
CA LYS A 221 16.39 2.79 21.34
C LYS A 221 15.13 2.64 22.19
N LYS A 222 15.11 1.63 23.05
CA LYS A 222 14.01 1.35 24.00
C LYS A 222 13.54 2.66 24.65
N LYS A 223 12.31 3.06 24.43
CA LYS A 223 11.58 4.03 25.25
C LYS A 223 10.58 3.30 26.15
N ASN A 224 10.36 3.86 27.33
CA ASN A 224 9.48 3.36 28.40
C ASN A 224 8.19 2.73 27.90
N LYS A 225 7.65 1.78 28.67
CA LYS A 225 6.43 0.98 28.43
C LYS A 225 5.19 1.82 28.08
N ILE A 226 5.17 2.38 26.88
CA ILE A 226 3.96 2.93 26.27
C ILE A 226 3.27 1.74 25.61
N LYS A 227 1.97 1.59 25.80
CA LYS A 227 1.19 0.52 25.16
C LYS A 227 1.06 0.80 23.69
N GLU A 228 1.53 -0.12 22.86
CA GLU A 228 1.31 -0.06 21.42
C GLU A 228 -0.17 -0.27 21.09
N ALA A 229 -0.69 0.49 20.17
CA ALA A 229 -2.08 0.43 19.70
C ALA A 229 -2.13 0.51 18.17
N VAL A 230 -3.20 0.05 17.58
CA VAL A 230 -3.51 0.23 16.16
C VAL A 230 -4.65 1.22 15.99
N SER A 231 -4.65 2.00 14.92
CA SER A 231 -5.75 2.91 14.62
C SER A 231 -6.51 2.51 13.36
N ILE A 232 -7.78 2.88 13.32
CA ILE A 232 -8.64 2.72 12.16
C ILE A 232 -9.25 4.08 11.83
N VAL A 233 -8.96 4.55 10.61
CA VAL A 233 -9.61 5.69 9.98
C VAL A 233 -10.60 5.21 8.93
N TYR A 234 -11.62 6.01 8.67
CA TYR A 234 -12.69 5.65 7.75
C TYR A 234 -12.67 6.56 6.52
N SER A 235 -13.13 6.03 5.39
CA SER A 235 -13.24 6.83 4.19
C SER A 235 -14.13 8.06 4.43
N VAL A 236 -13.85 9.14 3.73
CA VAL A 236 -14.47 10.47 3.93
C VAL A 236 -16.01 10.42 3.90
N ASN A 237 -16.58 9.52 3.11
CA ASN A 237 -18.03 9.41 2.95
C ASN A 237 -18.76 8.77 4.15
N THR A 238 -18.02 8.15 5.09
CA THR A 238 -18.62 7.44 6.24
C THR A 238 -18.86 8.33 7.45
N VAL A 239 -18.13 9.44 7.58
CA VAL A 239 -18.15 10.29 8.78
C VAL A 239 -18.35 11.75 8.40
N LYS A 240 -19.52 12.10 7.83
CA LYS A 240 -19.88 13.47 7.48
C LYS A 240 -18.75 14.24 6.76
N ASN A 241 -18.03 13.58 5.85
CA ASN A 241 -16.92 14.13 5.09
C ASN A 241 -15.73 14.64 5.94
N ILE A 242 -15.49 14.09 7.11
CA ILE A 242 -14.32 14.45 7.90
C ILE A 242 -13.05 13.86 7.24
N PRO A 243 -12.12 14.70 6.77
CA PRO A 243 -10.90 14.25 6.12
C PRO A 243 -10.03 13.37 7.01
N HIS A 244 -9.31 12.41 6.43
CA HIS A 244 -8.44 11.49 7.17
C HIS A 244 -7.40 12.20 8.05
N ASN A 245 -6.86 13.33 7.62
CA ASN A 245 -5.92 14.12 8.44
C ASN A 245 -6.55 14.62 9.74
N ILE A 246 -7.81 15.02 9.69
CA ILE A 246 -8.55 15.45 10.90
C ILE A 246 -8.84 14.25 11.80
N GLN A 247 -9.28 13.13 11.23
CA GLN A 247 -9.49 11.90 12.00
C GLN A 247 -8.21 11.48 12.74
N ARG A 248 -7.06 11.58 12.09
CA ARG A 248 -5.75 11.26 12.66
C ARG A 248 -5.35 12.17 13.80
N ILE A 249 -5.54 13.47 13.65
CA ILE A 249 -5.25 14.43 14.72
C ILE A 249 -6.02 14.06 15.99
N VAL A 250 -7.31 13.73 15.85
CA VAL A 250 -8.15 13.33 16.98
C VAL A 250 -7.67 12.00 17.58
N ILE A 251 -7.36 11.01 16.76
CA ILE A 251 -6.82 9.72 17.20
C ILE A 251 -5.49 9.89 17.93
N GLU A 252 -4.59 10.70 17.42
CA GLU A 252 -3.28 10.93 18.05
C GLU A 252 -3.38 11.67 19.36
N ASP A 253 -4.21 12.70 19.43
CA ASP A 253 -4.45 13.43 20.67
C ASP A 253 -5.04 12.50 21.75
N TYR A 254 -6.03 11.70 21.37
CA TYR A 254 -6.58 10.67 22.24
C TYR A 254 -5.52 9.65 22.69
N ALA A 255 -4.76 9.10 21.75
CA ALA A 255 -3.71 8.12 22.04
C ALA A 255 -2.67 8.67 23.03
N LYS A 256 -2.23 9.92 22.81
CA LYS A 256 -1.29 10.61 23.70
C LYS A 256 -1.84 10.76 25.12
N LYS A 257 -3.11 11.19 25.25
CA LYS A 257 -3.78 11.33 26.56
C LYS A 257 -3.97 10.01 27.29
N ASN A 258 -4.07 8.89 26.56
CA ASN A 258 -4.29 7.55 27.11
C ASN A 258 -3.03 6.69 27.17
N ASN A 259 -1.83 7.27 27.04
CA ASN A 259 -0.54 6.57 27.04
C ASN A 259 -0.49 5.42 26.01
N LEU A 260 -1.07 5.67 24.82
CA LEU A 260 -1.02 4.76 23.70
C LEU A 260 -0.06 5.32 22.63
N THR A 261 0.63 4.44 21.92
CA THR A 261 1.39 4.79 20.72
C THR A 261 0.80 4.05 19.55
N ILE A 262 0.30 4.80 18.57
CA ILE A 262 -0.20 4.22 17.32
C ILE A 262 0.98 3.68 16.53
N ILE A 263 1.03 2.36 16.38
CA ILE A 263 2.10 1.66 15.65
C ILE A 263 1.69 1.26 14.25
N ARG A 264 0.38 1.26 13.98
CA ARG A 264 -0.20 0.92 12.69
C ARG A 264 -1.53 1.64 12.52
N GLU A 265 -1.77 2.17 11.35
CA GLU A 265 -3.05 2.70 10.91
C GLU A 265 -3.58 1.85 9.75
N ASN A 266 -4.86 1.54 9.81
CA ASN A 266 -5.60 0.93 8.72
C ASN A 266 -6.74 1.85 8.30
N SER A 267 -7.12 1.77 7.03
CA SER A 267 -8.25 2.52 6.49
C SER A 267 -9.37 1.55 6.12
N GLU A 268 -10.54 1.75 6.69
CA GLU A 268 -11.76 1.06 6.25
C GLU A 268 -12.41 1.80 5.09
N TRP A 269 -12.90 1.05 4.13
CA TRP A 269 -13.56 1.59 2.96
C TRP A 269 -15.08 1.68 3.18
N TYR A 270 -15.69 2.70 2.63
CA TYR A 270 -17.14 2.82 2.51
C TYR A 270 -17.69 1.67 1.64
N ASN A 271 -18.79 1.05 2.04
CA ASN A 271 -19.46 -0.08 1.37
C ASN A 271 -18.80 -1.46 1.50
N VAL A 272 -17.96 -1.69 2.48
CA VAL A 272 -17.54 -3.06 2.80
C VAL A 272 -18.37 -3.53 3.98
N GLU A 273 -19.41 -4.30 3.71
CA GLU A 273 -20.09 -5.10 4.72
C GLU A 273 -19.03 -5.87 5.49
N HIS A 274 -18.98 -5.78 6.81
CA HIS A 274 -18.11 -6.58 7.68
C HIS A 274 -16.75 -6.00 8.12
N TYR A 275 -16.40 -4.74 7.91
CA TYR A 275 -15.23 -4.09 8.52
C TYR A 275 -13.95 -4.97 8.48
N PRO A 276 -13.39 -5.31 7.31
CA PRO A 276 -12.34 -6.31 7.17
C PRO A 276 -11.07 -5.98 7.97
N GLN A 277 -10.69 -4.71 8.04
CA GLN A 277 -9.51 -4.29 8.79
C GLN A 277 -9.72 -4.38 10.30
N LEU A 278 -10.89 -3.97 10.76
CA LEU A 278 -11.27 -4.11 12.18
C LEU A 278 -11.36 -5.58 12.57
N ASN A 279 -12.01 -6.42 11.76
CA ASN A 279 -12.07 -7.87 12.00
C ASN A 279 -10.71 -8.53 12.05
N GLU A 280 -9.76 -8.11 11.23
CA GLU A 280 -8.37 -8.59 11.30
C GLU A 280 -7.76 -8.32 12.66
N HIS A 281 -7.92 -7.10 13.18
CA HIS A 281 -7.38 -6.75 14.48
C HIS A 281 -8.09 -7.45 15.63
N LEU A 282 -9.41 -7.60 15.55
CA LEU A 282 -10.18 -8.38 16.52
C LEU A 282 -9.73 -9.84 16.58
N ALA A 283 -9.43 -10.45 15.44
CA ALA A 283 -8.94 -11.82 15.34
C ALA A 283 -7.53 -12.00 15.93
N THR A 284 -6.64 -11.05 15.69
CA THR A 284 -5.25 -11.14 16.18
C THR A 284 -5.12 -10.92 17.70
N LYS A 285 -6.05 -10.21 18.32
CA LYS A 285 -6.11 -9.89 19.76
C LYS A 285 -4.81 -9.34 20.34
N LYS A 286 -4.01 -8.66 19.52
CA LYS A 286 -2.65 -8.28 19.90
C LYS A 286 -2.56 -6.90 20.54
N TYR A 287 -3.28 -5.92 20.02
CA TYR A 287 -3.18 -4.52 20.39
C TYR A 287 -4.53 -3.91 20.73
N PRO A 288 -4.60 -2.88 21.60
CA PRO A 288 -5.76 -2.00 21.67
C PRO A 288 -6.06 -1.40 20.29
N ILE A 289 -7.32 -1.17 19.99
CA ILE A 289 -7.76 -0.59 18.72
C ILE A 289 -8.31 0.81 19.01
N VAL A 290 -7.80 1.82 18.31
CA VAL A 290 -8.30 3.20 18.40
C VAL A 290 -9.04 3.53 17.12
N ILE A 291 -10.34 3.73 17.22
CA ILE A 291 -11.24 4.10 16.12
C ILE A 291 -11.52 5.60 16.24
N PHE A 292 -11.64 6.30 15.11
CA PHE A 292 -11.92 7.73 15.11
C PHE A 292 -13.20 8.07 15.87
N SER A 293 -14.32 7.40 15.54
CA SER A 293 -15.63 7.62 16.13
C SER A 293 -16.45 6.33 16.13
N ASP A 294 -17.31 6.15 17.12
CA ASP A 294 -18.27 5.04 17.15
C ASP A 294 -19.26 5.11 15.99
N LYS A 295 -19.59 6.32 15.51
CA LYS A 295 -20.41 6.55 14.31
C LYS A 295 -19.80 6.02 13.01
N CYS A 296 -18.51 5.70 13.04
CA CYS A 296 -17.86 5.00 11.92
C CYS A 296 -18.30 3.56 11.79
N LEU A 297 -18.82 2.99 12.86
CA LEU A 297 -19.40 1.66 12.84
C LEU A 297 -20.91 1.81 12.61
N SER A 298 -21.40 2.14 11.43
CA SER A 298 -22.82 2.33 11.06
C SER A 298 -23.77 2.22 12.27
N SER A 299 -24.84 2.87 12.49
CA SER A 299 -25.49 2.97 13.80
C SER A 299 -25.30 1.69 14.66
N PHE A 300 -24.61 1.78 15.79
CA PHE A 300 -24.16 0.64 16.60
C PHE A 300 -25.28 -0.38 16.88
N ASP A 301 -26.52 0.07 16.74
CA ASP A 301 -27.74 -0.73 16.88
C ASP A 301 -28.08 -1.56 15.62
N GLU A 302 -27.57 -1.20 14.45
CA GLU A 302 -27.76 -1.92 13.19
C GLU A 302 -26.67 -2.97 12.91
N ILE A 303 -25.62 -3.02 13.74
CA ILE A 303 -24.55 -4.00 13.62
C ILE A 303 -25.07 -5.35 14.09
N ASP A 304 -24.76 -6.41 13.34
CA ASP A 304 -25.00 -7.79 13.71
C ASP A 304 -24.62 -8.04 15.19
N LYS A 305 -25.55 -8.63 15.94
CA LYS A 305 -25.41 -8.93 17.38
C LYS A 305 -24.13 -9.70 17.71
N ASP A 306 -23.71 -10.59 16.82
CA ASP A 306 -22.48 -11.36 16.99
C ASP A 306 -21.22 -10.47 16.87
N PHE A 307 -21.26 -9.50 15.97
CA PHE A 307 -20.17 -8.54 15.83
C PHE A 307 -20.11 -7.59 17.04
N GLN A 308 -21.24 -7.09 17.50
CA GLN A 308 -21.31 -6.32 18.75
C GLN A 308 -20.71 -7.10 19.95
N LYS A 309 -21.04 -8.39 20.06
CA LYS A 309 -20.49 -9.27 21.09
C LYS A 309 -18.97 -9.43 20.96
N LYS A 310 -18.45 -9.54 19.73
CA LYS A 310 -16.99 -9.56 19.47
C LYS A 310 -16.33 -8.27 19.92
N LEU A 311 -16.91 -7.10 19.63
CA LEU A 311 -16.38 -5.81 20.07
C LEU A 311 -16.34 -5.70 21.59
N LYS A 312 -17.46 -5.99 22.26
CA LYS A 312 -17.56 -5.94 23.75
C LYS A 312 -16.60 -6.92 24.45
N ASN A 313 -16.35 -8.06 23.84
CA ASN A 313 -15.47 -9.09 24.40
C ASN A 313 -13.97 -8.91 24.05
N TYR A 314 -13.61 -7.82 23.38
CA TYR A 314 -12.24 -7.59 22.98
C TYR A 314 -11.37 -7.15 24.16
N LYS A 315 -10.67 -8.10 24.78
CA LYS A 315 -9.90 -7.90 26.04
C LYS A 315 -8.83 -6.80 25.99
N LYS A 316 -8.31 -6.43 24.83
CA LYS A 316 -7.31 -5.36 24.69
C LYS A 316 -7.93 -3.96 24.70
N GLY A 317 -9.23 -3.86 24.42
CA GLY A 317 -10.05 -2.65 24.43
C GLY A 317 -10.13 -1.99 23.06
N ILE A 318 -11.31 -1.47 22.79
CA ILE A 318 -11.61 -0.61 21.65
C ILE A 318 -11.84 0.78 22.21
N HIS A 319 -11.19 1.75 21.61
CA HIS A 319 -11.24 3.14 22.00
C HIS A 319 -11.85 3.97 20.87
N PHE A 320 -12.76 4.85 21.23
CA PHE A 320 -13.38 5.80 20.31
C PHE A 320 -12.84 7.20 20.61
N ALA A 321 -12.01 7.71 19.70
CA ALA A 321 -11.20 8.88 19.98
C ALA A 321 -12.02 10.17 20.05
N LEU A 322 -13.00 10.34 19.16
CA LEU A 322 -13.83 11.56 19.10
C LEU A 322 -14.75 11.65 20.32
N GLU A 323 -15.39 10.57 20.70
CA GLU A 323 -16.30 10.50 21.84
C GLU A 323 -15.55 10.33 23.17
N ASN A 324 -14.23 10.11 23.10
CA ASN A 324 -13.34 9.99 24.25
C ASN A 324 -13.72 8.90 25.25
N TYR A 325 -14.07 7.70 24.77
CA TYR A 325 -14.37 6.57 25.64
C TYR A 325 -13.74 5.25 25.16
N LYS A 326 -13.74 4.27 26.06
CA LYS A 326 -13.29 2.90 25.79
C LYS A 326 -14.46 1.94 26.00
N LEU A 327 -14.64 1.02 25.04
CA LEU A 327 -15.59 -0.09 25.12
C LEU A 327 -15.03 -1.23 25.97
#